data_49f42416473a0690370bcab483406c9f
#
_entry.id   49f42416473a0690370bcab483406c9f
#
_cell.length_a   1.000
_cell.length_b   1.000
_cell.length_c   1.000
_cell.angle_alpha   90.00
_cell.angle_beta   90.00
_cell.angle_gamma   90.00
#
_symmetry.space_group_name_H-M   'P 1'
#
loop_
_entity.id
_entity.type
_entity.pdbx_description
1 polymer ?
#
loop_
_entity_poly.entity_id
_entity_poly.type
_entity_poly.pdbx_seq_one_letter_code
_entity_poly.pdbx_strand_id
1 'polypeptide(L)'
;MDLAALRKNNITEKFYEFLNKYKGKIYQHGQTTINVVCQGKISTLPLKYGMWNYKFFREFDEHCHYQFPFVTYNTKEMILAYEQPALLHYVRAKPFLKRVNNKYYYYEWWEYAKKTDYYKEVCKSAKYM
;
A
#
# COMPACT_ATOMS: atom_id res chain seq x y z
N MET A 1 14.66 2.91 -1.74
CA MET A 1 14.89 4.17 -0.97
C MET A 1 16.40 4.38 -0.89
N ASP A 2 16.89 5.56 -1.25
CA ASP A 2 18.31 5.91 -1.16
C ASP A 2 18.63 6.44 0.26
N LEU A 3 19.13 5.56 1.13
CA LEU A 3 19.42 5.90 2.51
C LEU A 3 20.62 6.85 2.65
N ALA A 4 21.56 6.83 1.71
CA ALA A 4 22.71 7.73 1.73
C ALA A 4 22.26 9.16 1.42
N ALA A 5 21.41 9.34 0.42
CA ALA A 5 20.81 10.62 0.09
C ALA A 5 19.92 11.15 1.22
N LEU A 6 19.16 10.31 1.92
CA LEU A 6 18.34 10.70 3.07
C LEU A 6 19.22 11.25 4.22
N ARG A 7 20.30 10.54 4.54
CA ARG A 7 21.27 10.98 5.57
C ARG A 7 21.95 12.30 5.18
N LYS A 8 22.47 12.38 3.94
CA LYS A 8 23.13 13.60 3.43
C LYS A 8 22.23 14.83 3.47
N ASN A 9 20.92 14.66 3.29
CA ASN A 9 19.96 15.77 3.28
C ASN A 9 19.29 16.00 4.65
N ASN A 10 19.74 15.34 5.72
CA ASN A 10 19.20 15.45 7.07
C ASN A 10 17.66 15.27 7.11
N ILE A 11 17.15 14.27 6.38
CA ILE A 11 15.70 14.09 6.23
C ILE A 11 15.04 13.78 7.57
N THR A 12 15.71 13.09 8.48
CA THR A 12 15.19 12.82 9.83
C THR A 12 14.84 14.08 10.58
N GLU A 13 15.73 15.08 10.59
CA GLU A 13 15.49 16.37 11.24
C GLU A 13 14.27 17.07 10.62
N LYS A 14 14.19 17.09 9.29
CA LYS A 14 13.04 17.67 8.59
C LYS A 14 11.71 16.97 8.91
N PHE A 15 11.75 15.67 9.17
CA PHE A 15 10.56 14.94 9.64
C PHE A 15 10.15 15.41 11.03
N TYR A 16 11.09 15.56 11.96
CA TYR A 16 10.80 16.06 13.30
C TYR A 16 10.30 17.49 13.27
N GLU A 17 10.90 18.38 12.49
CA GLU A 17 10.43 19.76 12.30
C GLU A 17 8.97 19.78 11.79
N PHE A 18 8.66 18.97 10.77
CA PHE A 18 7.32 18.83 10.24
C PHE A 18 6.33 18.32 11.29
N LEU A 19 6.68 17.26 12.02
CA LEU A 19 5.84 16.66 13.06
C LEU A 19 5.57 17.67 14.20
N ASN A 20 6.59 18.39 14.63
CA ASN A 20 6.50 19.41 15.68
C ASN A 20 5.63 20.60 15.25
N LYS A 21 5.79 21.07 14.01
CA LYS A 21 4.97 22.16 13.45
C LYS A 21 3.49 21.86 13.52
N TYR A 22 3.09 20.63 13.27
CA TYR A 22 1.68 20.21 13.31
C TYR A 22 1.29 19.50 14.61
N LYS A 23 2.17 19.52 15.64
CA LYS A 23 1.95 18.88 16.95
C LYS A 23 1.51 17.41 16.84
N GLY A 24 2.04 16.69 15.87
CA GLY A 24 1.68 15.31 15.56
C GLY A 24 0.29 15.11 14.94
N LYS A 25 -0.49 16.15 14.73
CA LYS A 25 -1.82 16.08 14.10
C LYS A 25 -1.68 16.06 12.59
N ILE A 26 -1.43 14.87 12.04
CA ILE A 26 -1.18 14.68 10.61
C ILE A 26 -2.14 13.63 10.07
N TYR A 27 -2.79 13.97 8.96
CA TYR A 27 -3.62 13.02 8.23
C TYR A 27 -2.73 11.95 7.56
N GLN A 28 -3.11 10.68 7.67
CA GLN A 28 -2.36 9.53 7.14
C GLN A 28 -0.90 9.39 7.62
N HIS A 29 -0.59 9.94 8.78
CA HIS A 29 0.66 9.66 9.51
C HIS A 29 1.94 9.75 8.63
N GLY A 30 2.70 8.66 8.53
CA GLY A 30 3.97 8.62 7.82
C GLY A 30 3.89 8.93 6.32
N GLN A 31 2.78 8.60 5.65
CA GLN A 31 2.62 8.88 4.22
C GLN A 31 2.59 10.39 3.95
N THR A 32 1.81 11.15 4.72
CA THR A 32 1.77 12.61 4.60
C THR A 32 3.14 13.22 4.88
N THR A 33 3.81 12.76 5.93
CA THR A 33 5.15 13.27 6.30
C THR A 33 6.16 13.05 5.16
N ILE A 34 6.21 11.84 4.61
CA ILE A 34 7.11 11.53 3.48
C ILE A 34 6.76 12.37 2.25
N ASN A 35 5.49 12.45 1.89
CA ASN A 35 5.07 13.19 0.69
C ASN A 35 5.38 14.67 0.77
N VAL A 36 5.22 15.30 1.94
CA VAL A 36 5.51 16.71 2.12
C VAL A 36 7.01 16.97 2.22
N VAL A 37 7.71 16.25 3.08
CA VAL A 37 9.15 16.51 3.34
C VAL A 37 10.02 16.09 2.15
N CYS A 38 9.61 15.07 1.40
CA CYS A 38 10.34 14.60 0.23
C CYS A 38 9.71 15.06 -1.09
N GLN A 39 8.86 16.08 -1.08
CA GLN A 39 8.24 16.61 -2.30
C GLN A 39 9.28 16.93 -3.38
N GLY A 40 9.01 16.52 -4.62
CA GLY A 40 9.94 16.68 -5.76
C GLY A 40 11.13 15.71 -5.76
N LYS A 41 11.26 14.84 -4.75
CA LYS A 41 12.33 13.83 -4.64
C LYS A 41 11.80 12.40 -4.58
N ILE A 42 10.51 12.22 -4.89
CA ILE A 42 9.84 10.91 -4.89
C ILE A 42 9.68 10.49 -6.34
N SER A 43 10.16 9.29 -6.66
CA SER A 43 9.87 8.61 -7.92
C SER A 43 8.85 7.52 -7.67
N THR A 44 7.84 7.43 -8.53
CA THR A 44 6.85 6.35 -8.49
C THR A 44 7.40 5.10 -9.14
N LEU A 45 7.13 3.95 -8.53
CA LEU A 45 7.40 2.64 -9.15
C LEU A 45 6.22 2.25 -10.04
N PRO A 46 6.43 1.35 -11.02
CA PRO A 46 5.32 0.74 -11.75
C PRO A 46 4.30 0.13 -10.78
N LEU A 47 3.01 0.30 -11.05
CA LEU A 47 1.91 -0.06 -10.15
C LEU A 47 1.93 -1.52 -9.71
N LYS A 48 2.44 -2.43 -10.54
CA LYS A 48 2.58 -3.86 -10.21
C LYS A 48 3.38 -4.13 -8.92
N TYR A 49 4.23 -3.19 -8.46
CA TYR A 49 5.00 -3.31 -7.22
C TYR A 49 4.27 -2.78 -5.96
N GLY A 50 3.01 -2.40 -6.08
CA GLY A 50 2.21 -1.89 -4.97
C GLY A 50 0.73 -2.16 -5.17
N MET A 51 0.39 -3.27 -5.83
CA MET A 51 -0.99 -3.61 -6.12
C MET A 51 -1.75 -3.96 -4.84
N TRP A 52 -2.93 -3.39 -4.69
CA TRP A 52 -3.78 -3.63 -3.53
C TRP A 52 -4.75 -4.77 -3.79
N ASN A 53 -5.12 -5.50 -2.76
CA ASN A 53 -6.13 -6.55 -2.78
C ASN A 53 -7.56 -5.99 -2.77
N TYR A 54 -7.86 -4.94 -3.51
CA TYR A 54 -9.14 -4.26 -3.47
C TYR A 54 -9.87 -4.28 -4.82
N LYS A 55 -11.20 -4.34 -4.76
CA LYS A 55 -12.13 -4.29 -5.92
C LYS A 55 -12.08 -2.97 -6.71
N PHE A 56 -10.98 -2.28 -6.64
CA PHE A 56 -10.78 -0.90 -7.00
C PHE A 56 -11.00 -0.59 -8.48
N PHE A 57 -10.87 -1.58 -9.36
CA PHE A 57 -10.79 -1.32 -10.80
C PHE A 57 -12.12 -1.06 -11.51
N ARG A 58 -13.23 -1.60 -11.02
CA ARG A 58 -14.55 -1.27 -11.58
C ARG A 58 -15.07 0.07 -11.08
N GLU A 59 -14.72 0.44 -9.86
CA GLU A 59 -15.11 1.71 -9.25
C GLU A 59 -14.11 2.82 -9.55
N PHE A 60 -12.91 2.48 -10.03
CA PHE A 60 -11.82 3.42 -10.29
C PHE A 60 -12.07 4.25 -11.56
N ASP A 61 -12.66 3.66 -12.58
CA ASP A 61 -12.90 4.34 -13.87
C ASP A 61 -13.96 5.45 -13.73
N GLU A 62 -14.99 5.23 -12.90
CA GLU A 62 -16.07 6.20 -12.70
C GLU A 62 -15.78 7.21 -11.58
N HIS A 63 -15.07 6.83 -10.52
CA HIS A 63 -14.83 7.69 -9.34
C HIS A 63 -13.45 8.35 -9.31
N CYS A 64 -12.44 7.79 -9.91
CA CYS A 64 -11.08 8.34 -9.84
C CYS A 64 -10.89 9.63 -10.63
N HIS A 65 -11.59 9.79 -11.74
CA HIS A 65 -11.54 11.04 -12.48
C HIS A 65 -12.07 12.24 -11.66
N TYR A 66 -12.94 11.99 -10.69
CA TYR A 66 -13.50 13.05 -9.83
C TYR A 66 -12.70 13.29 -8.53
N GLN A 67 -12.12 12.25 -7.93
CA GLN A 67 -11.49 12.37 -6.61
C GLN A 67 -9.96 12.50 -6.66
N PHE A 68 -9.32 12.04 -7.73
CA PHE A 68 -7.87 12.05 -7.85
C PHE A 68 -7.44 12.54 -9.24
N PRO A 69 -7.47 13.86 -9.49
CA PRO A 69 -7.08 14.44 -10.78
C PRO A 69 -5.62 14.21 -11.15
N PHE A 70 -4.81 13.62 -10.27
CA PHE A 70 -3.38 13.36 -10.44
C PHE A 70 -3.09 11.85 -10.47
N VAL A 71 -3.85 11.08 -11.23
CA VAL A 71 -3.54 9.66 -11.42
C VAL A 71 -2.24 9.51 -12.21
N THR A 72 -1.25 8.93 -11.57
CA THR A 72 0.08 8.71 -12.16
C THR A 72 0.08 7.58 -13.20
N TYR A 73 -0.92 6.70 -13.16
CA TYR A 73 -1.02 5.51 -13.99
C TYR A 73 -2.24 5.57 -14.90
N ASN A 74 -2.10 5.14 -16.14
CA ASN A 74 -3.22 5.02 -17.06
C ASN A 74 -3.98 3.69 -16.86
N THR A 75 -5.19 3.58 -17.41
CA THR A 75 -6.05 2.39 -17.27
C THR A 75 -5.36 1.10 -17.73
N LYS A 76 -4.58 1.14 -18.82
CA LYS A 76 -3.87 -0.03 -19.33
C LYS A 76 -2.80 -0.53 -18.36
N GLU A 77 -2.02 0.38 -17.78
CA GLU A 77 -1.03 0.05 -16.74
C GLU A 77 -1.69 -0.54 -15.50
N MET A 78 -2.86 -0.03 -15.14
CA MET A 78 -3.66 -0.51 -14.02
C MET A 78 -4.17 -1.93 -14.26
N ILE A 79 -4.75 -2.22 -15.42
CA ILE A 79 -5.23 -3.55 -15.78
C ILE A 79 -4.06 -4.54 -15.77
N LEU A 80 -2.95 -4.20 -16.41
CA LEU A 80 -1.77 -5.06 -16.45
C LEU A 80 -1.20 -5.33 -15.06
N ALA A 81 -1.14 -4.32 -14.19
CA ALA A 81 -0.69 -4.48 -12.82
C ALA A 81 -1.62 -5.38 -12.00
N TYR A 82 -2.91 -5.34 -12.27
CA TYR A 82 -3.89 -6.20 -11.65
C TYR A 82 -3.76 -7.67 -12.11
N GLU A 83 -3.56 -7.89 -13.40
CA GLU A 83 -3.43 -9.24 -13.96
C GLU A 83 -2.10 -9.89 -13.59
N GLN A 84 -1.03 -9.10 -13.49
CA GLN A 84 0.33 -9.57 -13.26
C GLN A 84 1.03 -8.78 -12.14
N PRO A 85 0.49 -8.83 -10.91
CA PRO A 85 1.11 -8.12 -9.79
C PRO A 85 2.45 -8.76 -9.41
N ALA A 86 3.47 -7.92 -9.22
CA ALA A 86 4.77 -8.36 -8.70
C ALA A 86 4.80 -8.33 -7.16
N LEU A 87 4.04 -7.39 -6.55
CA LEU A 87 3.89 -7.27 -5.11
C LEU A 87 2.43 -6.93 -4.78
N LEU A 88 1.80 -7.78 -3.97
CA LEU A 88 0.45 -7.58 -3.46
C LEU A 88 0.48 -7.02 -2.05
N HIS A 89 -0.17 -5.89 -1.86
CA HIS A 89 -0.36 -5.27 -0.55
C HIS A 89 -1.80 -5.46 -0.07
N TYR A 90 -1.99 -6.36 0.90
CA TYR A 90 -3.29 -6.61 1.51
C TYR A 90 -3.66 -5.49 2.48
N VAL A 91 -4.41 -4.52 1.98
CA VAL A 91 -4.88 -3.37 2.76
C VAL A 91 -6.11 -3.77 3.58
N ARG A 92 -6.23 -3.25 4.81
CA ARG A 92 -7.34 -3.50 5.74
C ARG A 92 -7.47 -4.98 6.12
N ALA A 93 -8.62 -5.59 5.78
CA ALA A 93 -8.90 -6.97 6.16
C ALA A 93 -7.98 -7.98 5.46
N LYS A 94 -7.41 -8.88 6.24
CA LYS A 94 -6.47 -9.90 5.74
C LYS A 94 -7.23 -11.19 5.38
N PRO A 95 -6.76 -11.99 4.40
CA PRO A 95 -7.47 -13.20 3.96
C PRO A 95 -7.77 -14.23 5.05
N PHE A 96 -7.02 -14.25 6.13
CA PHE A 96 -7.27 -15.12 7.27
C PHE A 96 -8.38 -14.62 8.22
N LEU A 97 -8.88 -13.40 8.04
CA LEU A 97 -9.98 -12.87 8.85
C LEU A 97 -11.33 -13.29 8.26
N LYS A 98 -12.22 -13.91 9.03
CA LYS A 98 -13.52 -14.43 8.56
C LYS A 98 -14.45 -13.41 7.91
N ARG A 99 -14.32 -12.13 8.24
CA ARG A 99 -15.18 -11.05 7.74
C ARG A 99 -14.74 -10.47 6.39
N VAL A 100 -13.84 -11.14 5.69
CA VAL A 100 -13.31 -10.64 4.42
C VAL A 100 -14.19 -11.11 3.28
N ASN A 101 -15.08 -10.26 2.81
CA ASN A 101 -15.82 -10.47 1.56
C ASN A 101 -14.96 -10.26 0.30
N ASN A 102 -13.69 -9.91 0.48
CA ASN A 102 -12.79 -9.64 -0.62
C ASN A 102 -12.07 -10.93 -1.04
N LYS A 103 -12.51 -11.48 -2.16
CA LYS A 103 -11.95 -12.72 -2.75
C LYS A 103 -10.74 -12.47 -3.65
N TYR A 104 -10.34 -11.20 -3.87
CA TYR A 104 -9.22 -10.88 -4.74
C TYR A 104 -7.92 -11.32 -4.10
N TYR A 105 -7.19 -12.13 -4.82
CA TYR A 105 -5.91 -12.71 -4.41
C TYR A 105 -6.00 -13.50 -3.08
N TYR A 106 -7.18 -14.00 -2.73
CA TYR A 106 -7.39 -14.80 -1.53
C TYR A 106 -6.59 -16.10 -1.56
N TYR A 107 -6.65 -16.81 -2.69
CA TYR A 107 -5.95 -18.07 -2.86
C TYR A 107 -4.44 -17.90 -2.90
N GLU A 108 -3.95 -16.87 -3.58
CA GLU A 108 -2.54 -16.53 -3.66
C GLU A 108 -1.96 -16.28 -2.26
N TRP A 109 -2.70 -15.55 -1.41
CA TRP A 109 -2.26 -15.33 -0.04
C TRP A 109 -2.06 -16.64 0.72
N TRP A 110 -3.02 -17.57 0.61
CA TRP A 110 -2.94 -18.86 1.28
C TRP A 110 -1.82 -19.74 0.72
N GLU A 111 -1.56 -19.71 -0.58
CA GLU A 111 -0.45 -20.44 -1.19
C GLU A 111 0.92 -19.93 -0.68
N TYR A 112 1.06 -18.62 -0.45
CA TYR A 112 2.26 -18.08 0.19
C TYR A 112 2.31 -18.38 1.69
N ALA A 113 1.20 -18.28 2.40
CA ALA A 113 1.14 -18.60 3.83
C ALA A 113 1.59 -20.03 4.13
N LYS A 114 1.20 -21.01 3.29
CA LYS A 114 1.62 -22.42 3.40
C LYS A 114 3.15 -22.60 3.38
N LYS A 115 3.88 -21.67 2.80
CA LYS A 115 5.35 -21.72 2.69
C LYS A 115 6.06 -21.11 3.90
N THR A 116 5.32 -20.62 4.89
CA THR A 116 5.88 -20.00 6.10
C THR A 116 5.78 -20.93 7.30
N ASP A 117 6.70 -20.78 8.25
CA ASP A 117 6.69 -21.54 9.50
C ASP A 117 5.46 -21.24 10.36
N TYR A 118 4.83 -20.10 10.15
CA TYR A 118 3.65 -19.64 10.90
C TYR A 118 2.30 -20.14 10.35
N TYR A 119 2.29 -20.96 9.29
CA TYR A 119 1.06 -21.40 8.65
C TYR A 119 0.06 -22.06 9.60
N LYS A 120 0.54 -22.94 10.50
CA LYS A 120 -0.30 -23.63 11.48
C LYS A 120 -0.96 -22.67 12.46
N GLU A 121 -0.25 -21.64 12.89
CA GLU A 121 -0.75 -20.62 13.81
C GLU A 121 -1.80 -19.74 13.14
N VAL A 122 -1.54 -19.34 11.90
CA VAL A 122 -2.49 -18.58 11.09
C VAL A 122 -3.79 -19.35 10.87
N CYS A 123 -3.70 -20.65 10.57
CA CYS A 123 -4.89 -21.51 10.44
C CYS A 123 -5.70 -21.64 11.73
N LYS A 124 -5.04 -21.69 12.88
CA LYS A 124 -5.71 -21.67 14.19
C LYS A 124 -6.44 -20.33 14.39
N SER A 125 -5.76 -19.22 14.19
CA SER A 125 -6.35 -17.88 14.32
C SER A 125 -7.56 -17.70 13.41
N ALA A 126 -7.49 -18.17 12.16
CA ALA A 126 -8.60 -18.11 11.21
C ALA A 126 -9.84 -18.92 11.62
N LYS A 127 -9.69 -19.96 12.46
CA LYS A 127 -10.81 -20.77 12.96
C LYS A 127 -11.52 -20.14 14.15
N TYR A 128 -10.84 -19.31 14.93
CA TYR A 128 -11.38 -18.72 16.15
C TYR A 128 -11.97 -17.30 15.94
N MET A 129 -11.82 -16.71 14.79
CA MET A 129 -12.43 -15.43 14.40
C MET A 129 -13.65 -15.65 13.50
#